data_fb3ef701996e1b3f8db1d5ffffb90dd2
#
_entry.id   fb3ef701996e1b3f8db1d5ffffb90dd2
#
_cell.length_a   1.000
_cell.length_b   1.000
_cell.length_c   1.000
_cell.angle_alpha   90.00
_cell.angle_beta   90.00
_cell.angle_gamma   90.00
#
_symmetry.space_group_name_H-M   'P 1'
#
loop_
_entity.id
_entity.type
_entity.pdbx_description
1 polymer ?
#
loop_
_entity_poly.entity_id
_entity_poly.type
_entity_poly.pdbx_seq_one_letter_code
_entity_poly.pdbx_strand_id
1 'polypeptide(L)'
;MGGRQTSAARPAIVCVNDRMQSDYQYLLTAPEGDWFDPSFRPELAPPEMLALGVFGGKYMTDCREEFPAIWFAHARLAAGRRDASLNCFGVDAGAPLSEWRRKGWIHPDDPRGWFQWYCRYYRGRRVPGEDERQIARWQAFRRHLAQLRKHCEPGDLSCRRRQRQALLQWAYDSRKI
;
A
#
# COMPACT_ATOMS: atom_id res chain seq x y z
N MET A 1 -34.80 28.37 17.83
CA MET A 1 -33.50 28.09 17.15
C MET A 1 -33.12 26.66 17.47
N GLY A 2 -33.40 25.72 16.58
CA GLY A 2 -33.14 24.29 16.78
C GLY A 2 -31.76 23.94 16.23
N GLY A 3 -30.79 23.69 17.12
CA GLY A 3 -29.49 23.16 16.76
C GLY A 3 -29.66 21.72 16.22
N ARG A 4 -29.39 21.49 14.93
CA ARG A 4 -29.23 20.15 14.38
C ARG A 4 -27.95 19.56 14.98
N GLN A 5 -28.10 18.67 15.96
CA GLN A 5 -27.04 17.75 16.34
C GLN A 5 -26.82 16.83 15.16
N THR A 6 -25.71 17.01 14.44
CA THR A 6 -25.21 16.00 13.49
C THR A 6 -24.78 14.80 14.31
N SER A 7 -25.62 13.74 14.29
CA SER A 7 -25.25 12.44 14.82
C SER A 7 -24.01 11.97 14.08
N ALA A 8 -22.86 11.95 14.77
CA ALA A 8 -21.66 11.34 14.22
C ALA A 8 -21.95 9.87 13.94
N ALA A 9 -21.88 9.47 12.66
CA ALA A 9 -22.07 8.09 12.29
C ALA A 9 -21.08 7.20 13.06
N ARG A 10 -21.56 6.09 13.62
CA ARG A 10 -20.68 5.13 14.30
C ARG A 10 -19.62 4.62 13.32
N PRO A 11 -18.35 4.51 13.74
CA PRO A 11 -17.30 3.97 12.87
C PRO A 11 -17.67 2.57 12.42
N ALA A 12 -17.42 2.28 11.13
CA ALA A 12 -17.66 0.95 10.58
C ALA A 12 -16.64 -0.04 11.12
N ILE A 13 -17.11 -1.24 11.49
CA ILE A 13 -16.25 -2.37 11.89
C ILE A 13 -15.96 -3.21 10.66
N VAL A 14 -14.70 -3.53 10.44
CA VAL A 14 -14.25 -4.49 9.43
C VAL A 14 -13.81 -5.76 10.15
N CYS A 15 -14.39 -6.90 9.76
CA CYS A 15 -14.02 -8.24 10.25
C CYS A 15 -13.21 -8.95 9.18
N VAL A 16 -12.04 -9.47 9.55
CA VAL A 16 -11.13 -10.17 8.64
C VAL A 16 -11.02 -11.62 9.05
N ASN A 17 -11.36 -12.50 8.11
CA ASN A 17 -11.19 -13.95 8.23
C ASN A 17 -10.61 -14.46 6.92
N ASP A 18 -9.30 -14.65 6.90
CA ASP A 18 -8.58 -15.16 5.74
C ASP A 18 -7.49 -16.16 6.17
N ARG A 19 -6.70 -16.64 5.21
CA ARG A 19 -5.66 -17.63 5.46
C ARG A 19 -4.56 -17.17 6.44
N MET A 20 -4.37 -15.86 6.62
CA MET A 20 -3.30 -15.29 7.45
C MET A 20 -3.80 -14.63 8.73
N GLN A 21 -5.09 -14.28 8.80
CA GLN A 21 -5.71 -13.68 9.97
C GLN A 21 -7.11 -14.26 10.20
N SER A 22 -7.37 -14.76 11.40
CA SER A 22 -8.69 -15.20 11.84
C SER A 22 -9.20 -14.29 12.95
N ASP A 23 -10.47 -13.92 12.87
CA ASP A 23 -11.19 -13.12 13.88
C ASP A 23 -10.55 -11.74 14.17
N TYR A 24 -9.77 -11.21 13.22
CA TYR A 24 -9.23 -9.87 13.34
C TYR A 24 -10.29 -8.82 13.03
N GLN A 25 -10.41 -7.81 13.88
CA GLN A 25 -11.36 -6.72 13.70
C GLN A 25 -10.69 -5.36 13.85
N TYR A 26 -11.11 -4.41 13.05
CA TYR A 26 -10.67 -3.02 13.19
C TYR A 26 -11.77 -2.02 12.83
N LEU A 27 -11.63 -0.79 13.32
CA LEU A 27 -12.54 0.31 13.07
C LEU A 27 -12.02 1.19 11.94
N LEU A 28 -12.95 1.66 11.10
CA LEU A 28 -12.72 2.75 10.17
C LEU A 28 -13.12 4.05 10.88
N THR A 29 -12.14 4.79 11.37
CA THR A 29 -12.33 6.01 12.18
C THR A 29 -12.09 7.30 11.42
N ALA A 30 -11.61 7.20 10.16
CA ALA A 30 -11.39 8.32 9.26
C ALA A 30 -12.02 8.05 7.89
N PRO A 31 -12.33 9.09 7.10
CA PRO A 31 -12.76 8.93 5.71
C PRO A 31 -11.68 8.28 4.86
N GLU A 32 -12.11 7.55 3.80
CA GLU A 32 -11.18 7.00 2.81
C GLU A 32 -10.38 8.12 2.14
N GLY A 33 -9.07 7.93 2.06
CA GLY A 33 -8.14 8.91 1.48
C GLY A 33 -7.78 10.09 2.39
N ASP A 34 -8.26 10.12 3.62
CA ASP A 34 -7.81 11.10 4.62
C ASP A 34 -6.44 10.69 5.19
N TRP A 35 -5.42 11.45 4.83
CA TRP A 35 -4.04 11.16 5.26
C TRP A 35 -3.73 11.55 6.70
N PHE A 36 -4.57 12.32 7.35
CA PHE A 36 -4.43 12.79 8.74
C PHE A 36 -3.05 13.39 9.07
N ASP A 37 -1.96 12.61 8.91
CA ASP A 37 -0.60 13.08 9.10
C ASP A 37 -0.15 13.97 7.93
N PRO A 38 0.16 15.26 8.13
CA PRO A 38 0.58 16.17 7.07
C PRO A 38 1.92 15.79 6.43
N SER A 39 2.74 14.98 7.10
CA SER A 39 4.01 14.49 6.56
C SER A 39 3.87 13.26 5.66
N PHE A 40 2.71 12.59 5.67
CA PHE A 40 2.40 11.43 4.85
C PHE A 40 1.57 11.83 3.62
N ARG A 41 2.22 11.92 2.48
CA ARG A 41 1.61 12.32 1.21
C ARG A 41 2.03 11.35 0.10
N PRO A 42 1.50 10.11 0.12
CA PRO A 42 1.74 9.15 -0.96
C PRO A 42 1.16 9.68 -2.28
N GLU A 43 1.84 9.37 -3.38
CA GLU A 43 1.50 9.86 -4.72
C GLU A 43 0.53 8.91 -5.44
N LEU A 44 0.37 7.69 -4.96
CA LEU A 44 -0.48 6.65 -5.54
C LEU A 44 -1.40 6.08 -4.46
N ALA A 45 -2.70 6.07 -4.72
CA ALA A 45 -3.67 5.34 -3.89
C ALA A 45 -3.54 3.81 -4.12
N PRO A 46 -3.97 2.97 -3.16
CA PRO A 46 -3.91 1.51 -3.31
C PRO A 46 -4.53 0.96 -4.59
N PRO A 47 -5.72 1.38 -5.04
CA PRO A 47 -6.28 0.89 -6.31
C PRO A 47 -5.44 1.29 -7.53
N GLU A 48 -4.82 2.47 -7.52
CA GLU A 48 -3.90 2.90 -8.59
C GLU A 48 -2.65 2.02 -8.63
N MET A 49 -2.10 1.66 -7.48
CA MET A 49 -0.96 0.74 -7.40
C MET A 49 -1.30 -0.64 -7.96
N LEU A 50 -2.48 -1.17 -7.65
CA LEU A 50 -2.95 -2.45 -8.18
C LEU A 50 -3.15 -2.40 -9.71
N ALA A 51 -3.71 -1.30 -10.22
CA ALA A 51 -3.91 -1.09 -11.66
C ALA A 51 -2.59 -0.94 -12.42
N LEU A 52 -1.58 -0.30 -11.82
CA LEU A 52 -0.24 -0.18 -12.41
C LEU A 52 0.51 -1.51 -12.46
N GLY A 53 0.21 -2.44 -11.55
CA GLY A 53 0.96 -3.67 -11.40
C GLY A 53 2.26 -3.45 -10.64
N VAL A 54 2.20 -3.59 -9.33
CA VAL A 54 3.35 -3.34 -8.45
C VAL A 54 3.85 -4.60 -7.75
N PHE A 55 3.03 -5.65 -7.67
CA PHE A 55 3.30 -6.86 -6.88
C PHE A 55 3.17 -8.16 -7.68
N GLY A 56 3.37 -8.13 -9.00
CA GLY A 56 3.30 -9.31 -9.87
C GLY A 56 1.94 -9.99 -9.91
N GLY A 57 0.87 -9.25 -9.66
CA GLY A 57 -0.51 -9.70 -9.83
C GLY A 57 -1.04 -10.70 -8.79
N LYS A 58 -0.30 -10.99 -7.72
CA LYS A 58 -0.72 -11.97 -6.69
C LYS A 58 -0.87 -11.41 -5.29
N TYR A 59 -0.18 -10.33 -4.98
CA TYR A 59 -0.23 -9.74 -3.65
C TYR A 59 -1.62 -9.20 -3.33
N MET A 60 -2.12 -9.44 -2.12
CA MET A 60 -3.44 -9.07 -1.62
C MET A 60 -4.64 -9.79 -2.29
N THR A 61 -4.42 -10.69 -3.25
CA THR A 61 -5.52 -11.41 -3.91
C THR A 61 -6.20 -12.44 -3.02
N ASP A 62 -5.49 -12.93 -1.99
CA ASP A 62 -6.00 -13.89 -1.00
C ASP A 62 -6.78 -13.25 0.15
N CYS A 63 -6.83 -11.91 0.21
CA CYS A 63 -7.62 -11.15 1.17
C CYS A 63 -8.43 -10.02 0.50
N ARG A 64 -8.64 -10.11 -0.81
CA ARG A 64 -9.30 -9.04 -1.58
C ARG A 64 -10.72 -8.73 -1.09
N GLU A 65 -11.39 -9.66 -0.45
CA GLU A 65 -12.75 -9.49 0.07
C GLU A 65 -12.82 -8.51 1.25
N GLU A 66 -11.68 -8.25 1.90
CA GLU A 66 -11.56 -7.20 2.91
C GLU A 66 -11.70 -5.79 2.30
N PHE A 67 -11.40 -5.63 1.00
CA PHE A 67 -11.32 -4.34 0.32
C PHE A 67 -12.42 -4.15 -0.72
N PRO A 68 -12.73 -2.91 -1.12
CA PRO A 68 -13.73 -2.66 -2.15
C PRO A 68 -13.42 -3.42 -3.45
N ALA A 69 -14.41 -4.14 -3.99
CA ALA A 69 -14.23 -4.93 -5.21
C ALA A 69 -13.72 -4.10 -6.41
N ILE A 70 -14.10 -2.82 -6.45
CA ILE A 70 -13.66 -1.88 -7.50
C ILE A 70 -12.13 -1.70 -7.54
N TRP A 71 -11.42 -1.89 -6.41
CA TRP A 71 -9.96 -1.81 -6.39
C TRP A 71 -9.29 -2.87 -7.27
N PHE A 72 -9.95 -4.01 -7.43
CA PHE A 72 -9.44 -5.15 -8.20
C PHE A 72 -10.00 -5.22 -9.63
N ALA A 73 -11.01 -4.39 -9.95
CA ALA A 73 -11.62 -4.39 -11.28
C ALA A 73 -10.64 -4.06 -12.41
N HIS A 74 -9.66 -3.20 -12.13
CA HIS A 74 -8.62 -2.80 -13.09
C HIS A 74 -7.22 -3.28 -12.68
N ALA A 75 -7.11 -4.10 -11.63
CA ALA A 75 -5.84 -4.62 -11.16
C ALA A 75 -5.22 -5.58 -12.18
N ARG A 76 -3.91 -5.52 -12.32
CA ARG A 76 -3.15 -6.50 -13.13
C ARG A 76 -2.97 -7.77 -12.32
N LEU A 77 -3.85 -8.75 -12.52
CA LEU A 77 -3.87 -9.99 -11.76
C LEU A 77 -3.25 -11.13 -12.56
N ALA A 78 -2.43 -11.94 -11.88
CA ALA A 78 -1.85 -13.15 -12.43
C ALA A 78 -2.82 -14.34 -12.24
N ALA A 79 -3.05 -15.12 -13.31
CA ALA A 79 -3.93 -16.29 -13.26
C ALA A 79 -3.38 -17.41 -12.33
N GLY A 80 -2.06 -17.56 -12.27
CA GLY A 80 -1.42 -18.60 -11.48
C GLY A 80 -0.43 -18.07 -10.45
N ARG A 81 0.85 -18.20 -10.74
CA ARG A 81 1.94 -17.68 -9.90
C ARG A 81 2.08 -16.17 -10.07
N ARG A 82 2.81 -15.56 -9.15
CA ARG A 82 3.30 -14.18 -9.30
C ARG A 82 4.08 -14.05 -10.62
N ASP A 83 3.78 -12.99 -11.37
CA ASP A 83 4.37 -12.71 -12.66
C ASP A 83 4.94 -11.29 -12.70
N ALA A 84 6.26 -11.19 -12.77
CA ALA A 84 6.94 -9.90 -12.80
C ALA A 84 6.66 -9.09 -14.07
N SER A 85 6.24 -9.73 -15.17
CA SER A 85 5.89 -9.03 -16.42
C SER A 85 4.64 -8.16 -16.28
N LEU A 86 3.78 -8.45 -15.28
CA LEU A 86 2.61 -7.65 -14.92
C LEU A 86 2.96 -6.37 -14.15
N ASN A 87 4.17 -6.29 -13.62
CA ASN A 87 4.64 -5.08 -12.96
C ASN A 87 4.83 -3.93 -13.94
N CYS A 88 4.62 -2.71 -13.50
CA CYS A 88 4.71 -1.50 -14.33
C CYS A 88 6.03 -1.43 -15.12
N PHE A 89 7.15 -1.77 -14.48
CA PHE A 89 8.46 -1.81 -15.11
C PHE A 89 8.91 -3.21 -15.57
N GLY A 90 8.01 -4.21 -15.51
CA GLY A 90 8.26 -5.58 -15.99
C GLY A 90 9.37 -6.31 -15.23
N VAL A 91 9.68 -5.93 -14.01
CA VAL A 91 10.74 -6.53 -13.19
C VAL A 91 10.28 -6.74 -11.76
N ASP A 92 10.92 -7.69 -11.07
CA ASP A 92 10.74 -7.86 -9.64
C ASP A 92 11.48 -6.81 -8.83
N ALA A 93 10.82 -6.35 -7.76
CA ALA A 93 11.43 -5.47 -6.76
C ALA A 93 10.96 -5.87 -5.37
N GLY A 94 11.79 -5.60 -4.37
CA GLY A 94 11.52 -5.98 -2.99
C GLY A 94 11.97 -7.39 -2.63
N ALA A 95 12.01 -7.65 -1.34
CA ALA A 95 12.34 -8.94 -0.77
C ALA A 95 11.06 -9.78 -0.50
N PRO A 96 11.15 -11.09 -0.42
CA PRO A 96 10.01 -11.94 -0.08
C PRO A 96 9.53 -11.69 1.35
N LEU A 97 8.25 -11.99 1.59
CA LEU A 97 7.60 -11.78 2.89
C LEU A 97 8.30 -12.52 4.04
N SER A 98 8.87 -13.70 3.76
CA SER A 98 9.67 -14.47 4.73
C SER A 98 10.89 -13.71 5.24
N GLU A 99 11.56 -12.97 4.37
CA GLU A 99 12.69 -12.10 4.76
C GLU A 99 12.21 -10.93 5.61
N TRP A 100 11.09 -10.32 5.27
CA TRP A 100 10.52 -9.23 6.04
C TRP A 100 10.12 -9.66 7.46
N ARG A 101 9.56 -10.87 7.58
CA ARG A 101 9.26 -11.47 8.90
C ARG A 101 10.53 -11.68 9.70
N ARG A 102 11.56 -12.28 9.10
CA ARG A 102 12.86 -12.52 9.76
C ARG A 102 13.51 -11.23 10.26
N LYS A 103 13.33 -10.12 9.55
CA LYS A 103 13.84 -8.80 9.93
C LYS A 103 12.96 -8.04 10.92
N GLY A 104 11.85 -8.61 11.36
CA GLY A 104 10.92 -7.95 12.29
C GLY A 104 10.18 -6.75 11.70
N TRP A 105 10.04 -6.68 10.37
CA TRP A 105 9.40 -5.55 9.70
C TRP A 105 7.88 -5.70 9.58
N ILE A 106 7.36 -6.90 9.86
CA ILE A 106 5.93 -7.21 9.78
C ILE A 106 5.27 -6.98 11.14
N HIS A 107 4.22 -6.17 11.17
CA HIS A 107 3.37 -6.03 12.33
C HIS A 107 2.36 -7.19 12.38
N PRO A 108 2.01 -7.72 13.58
CA PRO A 108 1.04 -8.82 13.70
C PRO A 108 -0.32 -8.50 13.07
N ASP A 109 -0.78 -7.26 13.19
CA ASP A 109 -2.06 -6.83 12.60
C ASP A 109 -2.02 -6.73 11.07
N ASP A 110 -0.83 -6.59 10.48
CA ASP A 110 -0.65 -6.47 9.03
C ASP A 110 0.32 -7.56 8.50
N PRO A 111 -0.09 -8.85 8.53
CA PRO A 111 0.81 -9.98 8.24
C PRO A 111 1.37 -9.99 6.82
N ARG A 112 0.79 -9.21 5.91
CA ARG A 112 1.29 -9.01 4.54
C ARG A 112 2.18 -7.77 4.39
N GLY A 113 2.46 -7.05 5.49
CA GLY A 113 3.41 -5.95 5.54
C GLY A 113 2.85 -4.59 5.13
N TRP A 114 3.75 -3.69 4.73
CA TRP A 114 3.47 -2.27 4.55
C TRP A 114 2.28 -1.99 3.63
N PHE A 115 2.14 -2.70 2.52
CA PHE A 115 1.03 -2.42 1.58
C PHE A 115 -0.33 -2.78 2.19
N GLN A 116 -0.43 -3.85 3.00
CA GLN A 116 -1.67 -4.16 3.72
C GLN A 116 -2.00 -3.08 4.75
N TRP A 117 -1.00 -2.64 5.53
CA TRP A 117 -1.15 -1.50 6.42
C TRP A 117 -1.64 -0.27 5.64
N TYR A 118 -1.02 0.04 4.50
CA TYR A 118 -1.35 1.19 3.67
C TYR A 118 -2.79 1.14 3.13
N CYS A 119 -3.24 -0.01 2.66
CA CYS A 119 -4.62 -0.21 2.23
C CYS A 119 -5.62 0.08 3.36
N ARG A 120 -5.35 -0.44 4.55
CA ARG A 120 -6.18 -0.25 5.75
C ARG A 120 -6.16 1.20 6.24
N TYR A 121 -4.99 1.82 6.25
CA TYR A 121 -4.81 3.23 6.59
C TYR A 121 -5.58 4.14 5.61
N TYR A 122 -5.45 3.89 4.31
CA TYR A 122 -6.18 4.60 3.27
C TYR A 122 -7.69 4.51 3.44
N ARG A 123 -8.21 3.34 3.84
CA ARG A 123 -9.63 3.14 4.15
C ARG A 123 -10.09 3.81 5.44
N GLY A 124 -9.20 4.28 6.27
CA GLY A 124 -9.53 4.99 7.51
C GLY A 124 -9.24 4.24 8.81
N ARG A 125 -8.54 3.07 8.78
CA ARG A 125 -8.00 2.48 10.01
C ARG A 125 -6.90 3.35 10.57
N ARG A 126 -6.89 3.50 11.91
CA ARG A 126 -5.81 4.21 12.62
C ARG A 126 -5.31 3.34 13.77
N VAL A 127 -3.98 3.16 13.84
CA VAL A 127 -3.30 2.38 14.87
C VAL A 127 -2.14 3.22 15.42
N PRO A 128 -2.37 3.95 16.53
CA PRO A 128 -1.33 4.79 17.14
C PRO A 128 -0.04 4.00 17.41
N GLY A 129 1.11 4.62 17.14
CA GLY A 129 2.42 3.99 17.23
C GLY A 129 2.82 3.21 15.99
N GLU A 130 1.94 2.37 15.45
CA GLU A 130 2.21 1.65 14.20
C GLU A 130 2.10 2.57 12.97
N ASP A 131 1.14 3.47 12.95
CA ASP A 131 1.00 4.42 11.85
C ASP A 131 2.24 5.30 11.74
N GLU A 132 2.73 5.85 12.85
CA GLU A 132 3.97 6.65 12.88
C GLU A 132 5.18 5.84 12.42
N ARG A 133 5.28 4.57 12.85
CA ARG A 133 6.36 3.67 12.42
C ARG A 133 6.34 3.42 10.92
N GLN A 134 5.19 3.17 10.35
CA GLN A 134 5.05 2.89 8.91
C GLN A 134 5.26 4.15 8.06
N ILE A 135 4.79 5.30 8.53
CA ILE A 135 5.03 6.60 7.90
C ILE A 135 6.53 6.93 7.89
N ALA A 136 7.22 6.72 9.00
CA ALA A 136 8.68 6.94 9.09
C ALA A 136 9.45 6.05 8.10
N ARG A 137 9.04 4.78 7.92
CA ARG A 137 9.62 3.87 6.92
C ARG A 137 9.37 4.37 5.49
N TRP A 138 8.16 4.82 5.20
CA TRP A 138 7.82 5.43 3.92
C TRP A 138 8.69 6.66 3.64
N GLN A 139 8.84 7.56 4.61
CA GLN A 139 9.70 8.74 4.49
C GLN A 139 11.17 8.37 4.22
N ALA A 140 11.69 7.36 4.90
CA ALA A 140 13.06 6.87 4.69
C ALA A 140 13.28 6.36 3.26
N PHE A 141 12.22 5.94 2.56
CA PHE A 141 12.30 5.46 1.18
C PHE A 141 12.58 6.59 0.16
N ARG A 142 12.40 7.86 0.53
CA ARG A 142 12.71 9.04 -0.30
C ARG A 142 14.15 9.07 -0.82
N ARG A 143 15.10 8.43 -0.12
CA ARG A 143 16.49 8.32 -0.60
C ARG A 143 16.60 7.69 -1.98
N HIS A 144 15.68 6.79 -2.34
CA HIS A 144 15.66 6.15 -3.65
C HIS A 144 15.19 7.11 -4.75
N LEU A 145 14.31 8.07 -4.46
CA LEU A 145 13.96 9.15 -5.38
C LEU A 145 15.17 10.02 -5.69
N ALA A 146 15.91 10.43 -4.67
CA ALA A 146 17.12 11.22 -4.83
C ALA A 146 18.17 10.50 -5.70
N GLN A 147 18.30 9.18 -5.54
CA GLN A 147 19.20 8.38 -6.37
C GLN A 147 18.76 8.31 -7.84
N LEU A 148 17.44 8.19 -8.12
CA LEU A 148 16.96 8.25 -9.50
C LEU A 148 17.27 9.60 -10.13
N ARG A 149 16.93 10.70 -9.46
CA ARG A 149 17.20 12.06 -9.95
C ARG A 149 18.68 12.34 -10.20
N LYS A 150 19.55 11.72 -9.41
CA LYS A 150 21.02 11.88 -9.56
C LYS A 150 21.60 11.10 -10.72
N HIS A 151 21.02 9.96 -11.07
CA HIS A 151 21.66 8.97 -11.94
C HIS A 151 20.90 8.64 -13.23
N CYS A 152 19.68 9.14 -13.38
CA CYS A 152 18.87 8.91 -14.56
C CYS A 152 18.52 10.26 -15.20
N GLU A 153 18.51 10.28 -16.53
CA GLU A 153 17.99 11.42 -17.27
C GLU A 153 16.47 11.54 -17.06
N PRO A 154 15.93 12.77 -16.96
CA PRO A 154 14.50 12.98 -16.83
C PRO A 154 13.71 12.28 -17.95
N GLY A 155 12.73 11.45 -17.56
CA GLY A 155 11.90 10.71 -18.50
C GLY A 155 12.48 9.40 -19.03
N ASP A 156 13.75 9.07 -18.73
CA ASP A 156 14.30 7.74 -19.06
C ASP A 156 13.75 6.66 -18.11
N LEU A 157 12.63 6.08 -18.46
CA LEU A 157 11.98 5.02 -17.68
C LEU A 157 12.72 3.67 -17.74
N SER A 158 13.71 3.53 -18.62
CA SER A 158 14.55 2.32 -18.72
C SER A 158 15.64 2.30 -17.65
N CYS A 159 16.05 3.47 -17.19
CA CYS A 159 17.09 3.64 -16.17
C CYS A 159 16.59 3.14 -14.80
N ARG A 160 17.36 2.24 -14.19
CA ARG A 160 17.12 1.72 -12.83
C ARG A 160 15.70 1.16 -12.60
N ARG A 161 15.17 0.39 -13.55
CA ARG A 161 13.81 -0.17 -13.55
C ARG A 161 13.44 -0.85 -12.23
N ARG A 162 14.36 -1.62 -11.62
CA ARG A 162 14.10 -2.29 -10.33
C ARG A 162 13.88 -1.29 -9.20
N GLN A 163 14.65 -0.22 -9.16
CA GLN A 163 14.50 0.84 -8.15
C GLN A 163 13.20 1.64 -8.38
N ARG A 164 12.85 1.90 -9.65
CA ARG A 164 11.56 2.52 -10.01
C ARG A 164 10.38 1.65 -9.57
N GLN A 165 10.46 0.35 -9.82
CA GLN A 165 9.42 -0.59 -9.40
C GLN A 165 9.29 -0.65 -7.87
N ALA A 166 10.41 -0.63 -7.13
CA ALA A 166 10.40 -0.57 -5.68
C ALA A 166 9.74 0.70 -5.13
N LEU A 167 9.97 1.84 -5.77
CA LEU A 167 9.32 3.11 -5.40
C LEU A 167 7.80 3.05 -5.59
N LEU A 168 7.32 2.47 -6.69
CA LEU A 168 5.87 2.26 -6.88
C LEU A 168 5.27 1.38 -5.76
N GLN A 169 6.01 0.38 -5.26
CA GLN A 169 5.55 -0.46 -4.13
C GLN A 169 5.41 0.33 -2.83
N TRP A 170 6.00 1.50 -2.73
CA TRP A 170 5.91 2.43 -1.60
C TRP A 170 5.12 3.69 -1.94
N ALA A 171 4.23 3.61 -2.92
CA ALA A 171 3.35 4.69 -3.34
C ALA A 171 4.04 6.00 -3.78
N TYR A 172 5.28 5.92 -4.24
CA TYR A 172 5.96 7.00 -4.95
C TYR A 172 5.82 6.79 -6.46
N ASP A 173 5.30 7.76 -7.18
CA ASP A 173 5.13 7.67 -8.64
C ASP A 173 6.44 7.93 -9.39
N SER A 174 7.28 6.91 -9.44
CA SER A 174 8.58 6.97 -10.12
C SER A 174 8.50 7.13 -11.65
N ARG A 175 7.30 7.11 -12.23
CA ARG A 175 7.09 7.39 -13.66
C ARG A 175 7.26 8.87 -13.99
N LYS A 176 7.18 9.73 -12.98
CA LYS A 176 7.29 11.20 -13.10
C LYS A 176 8.73 11.72 -13.03
N ILE A 177 9.72 10.82 -12.91
CA ILE A 177 11.13 11.16 -12.72
C ILE A 177 11.93 10.80 -13.96
#